data_0e5e428af973298e30983b54339969bf
#
_entry.id   0e5e428af973298e30983b54339969bf
#
_cell.length_a   1.000
_cell.length_b   1.000
_cell.length_c   1.000
_cell.angle_alpha   90.00
_cell.angle_beta   90.00
_cell.angle_gamma   90.00
#
_symmetry.space_group_name_H-M   'P 1'
#
loop_
_entity.id
_entity.type
_entity.pdbx_description
1 polymer ?
#
loop_
_entity_poly.entity_id
_entity_poly.type
_entity_poly.pdbx_seq_one_letter_code
_entity_poly.pdbx_strand_id
1 'polypeptide(L)'
;TEVYSNTGGQASKATPTAAIAKFAASGKRTKKKDLGRIFMTYGYIYVAQVCIGADKAQTLKALAEAEAYPGPSIVIAYCPCINHGIKTGMGLSQMEAKHAVDCGYWALYRYNPQLVGTGTNPFTLDSKEPTMPFREFLMNEVRYASLLKAFPNEAEGLLEKTEKDAMERLAYYKKLAAQQ
;
A
#
# COMPACT_ATOMS: atom_id res chain seq x y z
N THR A 1 4.18 -7.62 5.07
CA THR A 1 4.93 -8.00 3.86
C THR A 1 3.99 -8.42 2.74
N GLU A 2 4.31 -8.06 1.52
CA GLU A 2 3.50 -8.48 0.37
C GLU A 2 3.84 -9.91 -0.09
N VAL A 3 5.07 -10.35 0.13
CA VAL A 3 5.49 -11.76 -0.03
C VAL A 3 6.43 -12.16 1.10
N TYR A 4 6.55 -13.44 1.36
CA TYR A 4 7.52 -14.00 2.31
C TYR A 4 8.88 -14.16 1.60
N SER A 5 9.59 -13.05 1.38
CA SER A 5 10.82 -13.02 0.58
C SER A 5 11.96 -13.82 1.18
N ASN A 6 12.11 -13.81 2.51
CA ASN A 6 13.15 -14.53 3.26
C ASN A 6 13.03 -16.06 3.20
N THR A 7 11.84 -16.59 2.91
CA THR A 7 11.59 -18.04 2.79
C THR A 7 11.35 -18.49 1.35
N GLY A 8 11.56 -17.61 0.38
CA GLY A 8 11.54 -17.93 -1.03
C GLY A 8 10.37 -17.35 -1.85
N GLY A 9 9.72 -16.29 -1.38
CA GLY A 9 8.77 -15.52 -2.18
C GLY A 9 7.35 -16.07 -2.26
N GLN A 10 6.88 -16.74 -1.20
CA GLN A 10 5.51 -17.26 -1.15
C GLN A 10 4.48 -16.13 -1.03
N ALA A 11 3.31 -16.36 -1.62
CA ALA A 11 2.17 -15.46 -1.50
C ALA A 11 1.67 -15.37 -0.04
N SER A 12 1.32 -14.18 0.37
CA SER A 12 0.66 -13.87 1.64
C SER A 12 -0.75 -13.33 1.42
N LYS A 13 -1.52 -13.12 2.48
CA LYS A 13 -2.80 -12.40 2.38
C LYS A 13 -2.60 -10.91 2.01
N ALA A 14 -1.40 -10.38 2.20
CA ALA A 14 -1.02 -9.02 1.80
C ALA A 14 -0.48 -8.93 0.36
N THR A 15 -0.27 -10.05 -0.34
CA THR A 15 0.09 -10.06 -1.76
C THR A 15 -1.05 -9.44 -2.56
N PRO A 16 -0.78 -8.42 -3.40
CA PRO A 16 -1.82 -7.76 -4.19
C PRO A 16 -2.39 -8.68 -5.27
N THR A 17 -3.59 -8.36 -5.75
CA THR A 17 -4.16 -8.95 -6.97
C THR A 17 -3.17 -8.82 -8.12
N ALA A 18 -3.14 -9.78 -9.03
CA ALA A 18 -2.25 -9.90 -10.18
C ALA A 18 -0.76 -10.18 -9.88
N ALA A 19 -0.27 -9.95 -8.68
CA ALA A 19 1.14 -10.20 -8.38
C ALA A 19 1.47 -11.69 -8.47
N ILE A 20 2.50 -12.06 -9.26
CA ILE A 20 3.07 -13.41 -9.28
C ILE A 20 3.83 -13.64 -7.98
N ALA A 21 3.64 -14.81 -7.38
CA ALA A 21 4.40 -15.28 -6.24
C ALA A 21 4.34 -16.81 -6.18
N LYS A 22 5.18 -17.47 -5.36
CA LYS A 22 4.99 -18.90 -5.10
C LYS A 22 3.60 -19.11 -4.49
N PHE A 23 2.91 -20.16 -4.93
CA PHE A 23 1.49 -20.47 -4.69
C PHE A 23 0.49 -19.49 -5.34
N ALA A 24 0.97 -18.59 -6.21
CA ALA A 24 0.18 -17.71 -7.05
C ALA A 24 0.89 -17.47 -8.39
N ALA A 25 1.27 -18.54 -9.08
CA ALA A 25 2.10 -18.50 -10.30
C ALA A 25 1.39 -17.78 -11.47
N SER A 26 0.07 -17.93 -11.59
CA SER A 26 -0.76 -17.24 -12.59
C SER A 26 -1.36 -15.92 -12.10
N GLY A 27 -0.71 -15.28 -11.13
CA GLY A 27 -1.19 -14.06 -10.48
C GLY A 27 -2.20 -14.31 -9.37
N LYS A 28 -2.08 -13.57 -8.29
CA LYS A 28 -3.01 -13.68 -7.17
C LYS A 28 -4.39 -13.11 -7.55
N ARG A 29 -5.47 -13.83 -7.21
CA ARG A 29 -6.84 -13.51 -7.61
C ARG A 29 -7.64 -12.76 -6.53
N THR A 30 -7.14 -12.73 -5.28
CA THR A 30 -7.83 -12.10 -4.14
C THR A 30 -7.23 -10.75 -3.79
N LYS A 31 -8.07 -9.85 -3.26
CA LYS A 31 -7.65 -8.51 -2.79
C LYS A 31 -6.53 -8.60 -1.77
N LYS A 32 -5.67 -7.58 -1.77
CA LYS A 32 -4.66 -7.35 -0.75
C LYS A 32 -5.33 -7.10 0.61
N LYS A 33 -4.81 -7.77 1.67
CA LYS A 33 -5.18 -7.45 3.05
C LYS A 33 -4.85 -6.00 3.37
N ASP A 34 -5.81 -5.27 3.90
CA ASP A 34 -5.62 -3.93 4.42
C ASP A 34 -5.30 -4.00 5.92
N LEU A 35 -3.99 -3.99 6.22
CA LEU A 35 -3.51 -4.16 7.58
C LEU A 35 -3.88 -2.97 8.46
N GLY A 36 -3.81 -1.75 7.94
CA GLY A 36 -4.16 -0.55 8.69
C GLY A 36 -5.63 -0.54 9.11
N ARG A 37 -6.54 -0.91 8.21
CA ARG A 37 -7.97 -1.05 8.57
C ARG A 37 -8.19 -2.07 9.68
N ILE A 38 -7.48 -3.20 9.65
CA ILE A 38 -7.60 -4.21 10.70
C ILE A 38 -7.18 -3.62 12.05
N PHE A 39 -6.06 -2.88 12.10
CA PHE A 39 -5.60 -2.28 13.36
C PHE A 39 -6.48 -1.11 13.83
N MET A 40 -7.04 -0.31 12.92
CA MET A 40 -8.00 0.74 13.28
C MET A 40 -9.26 0.18 13.97
N THR A 41 -9.68 -1.06 13.66
CA THR A 41 -10.85 -1.67 14.30
C THR A 41 -10.68 -1.97 15.79
N TYR A 42 -9.45 -2.00 16.31
CA TYR A 42 -9.20 -2.13 17.75
C TYR A 42 -9.60 -0.87 18.54
N GLY A 43 -9.67 0.30 17.89
CA GLY A 43 -10.12 1.56 18.48
C GLY A 43 -9.14 2.25 19.43
N TYR A 44 -8.07 1.58 19.84
CA TYR A 44 -7.05 2.11 20.76
C TYR A 44 -5.61 2.05 20.23
N ILE A 45 -5.42 1.69 18.95
CA ILE A 45 -4.11 1.61 18.32
C ILE A 45 -3.91 2.82 17.43
N TYR A 46 -2.81 3.57 17.62
CA TYR A 46 -2.38 4.55 16.62
C TYR A 46 -1.93 3.83 15.35
N VAL A 47 -2.41 4.28 14.19
CA VAL A 47 -2.09 3.65 12.91
C VAL A 47 -1.62 4.70 11.92
N ALA A 48 -0.46 4.48 11.30
CA ALA A 48 0.01 5.30 10.18
C ALA A 48 0.43 4.44 9.01
N GLN A 49 0.16 4.92 7.81
CA GLN A 49 0.67 4.36 6.56
C GLN A 49 1.54 5.41 5.88
N VAL A 50 2.82 5.06 5.65
CA VAL A 50 3.86 6.01 5.25
C VAL A 50 4.68 5.50 4.07
N CYS A 51 5.37 6.42 3.39
CA CYS A 51 6.33 6.09 2.33
C CYS A 51 7.41 7.16 2.28
N ILE A 52 8.60 6.86 2.79
CA ILE A 52 9.71 7.80 2.88
C ILE A 52 10.17 8.31 1.51
N GLY A 53 10.07 7.48 0.46
CA GLY A 53 10.42 7.88 -0.90
C GLY A 53 9.44 8.89 -1.50
N ALA A 54 8.19 8.91 -1.02
CA ALA A 54 7.15 9.82 -1.50
C ALA A 54 7.07 11.11 -0.66
N ASP A 55 7.03 10.97 0.69
CA ASP A 55 6.89 12.11 1.60
C ASP A 55 7.67 11.86 2.90
N LYS A 56 8.83 12.48 3.00
CA LYS A 56 9.70 12.41 4.19
C LYS A 56 9.11 13.14 5.39
N ALA A 57 8.43 14.27 5.15
CA ALA A 57 7.85 15.08 6.22
C ALA A 57 6.66 14.35 6.85
N GLN A 58 5.78 13.74 6.05
CA GLN A 58 4.68 12.91 6.52
C GLN A 58 5.20 11.70 7.31
N THR A 59 6.23 11.03 6.80
CA THR A 59 6.85 9.89 7.50
C THR A 59 7.41 10.29 8.86
N LEU A 60 8.15 11.40 8.94
CA LEU A 60 8.71 11.91 10.20
C LEU A 60 7.60 12.29 11.19
N LYS A 61 6.56 12.99 10.69
CA LYS A 61 5.40 13.37 11.51
C LYS A 61 4.69 12.14 12.08
N ALA A 62 4.44 11.12 11.26
CA ALA A 62 3.81 9.89 11.69
C ALA A 62 4.61 9.14 12.76
N LEU A 63 5.95 9.12 12.64
CA LEU A 63 6.83 8.51 13.65
C LEU A 63 6.80 9.29 14.96
N ALA A 64 6.88 10.63 14.92
CA ALA A 64 6.80 11.48 16.12
C ALA A 64 5.43 11.34 16.83
N GLU A 65 4.33 11.30 16.08
CA GLU A 65 2.99 11.06 16.64
C GLU A 65 2.87 9.66 17.26
N ALA A 66 3.43 8.63 16.61
CA ALA A 66 3.44 7.25 17.11
C ALA A 66 4.26 7.10 18.40
N GLU A 67 5.37 7.82 18.53
CA GLU A 67 6.19 7.85 19.74
C GLU A 67 5.49 8.58 20.89
N ALA A 68 4.84 9.69 20.60
CA ALA A 68 4.11 10.48 21.61
C ALA A 68 2.78 9.84 22.05
N TYR A 69 2.25 8.88 21.29
CA TYR A 69 0.98 8.22 21.62
C TYR A 69 1.14 7.31 22.85
N PRO A 70 0.28 7.46 23.90
CA PRO A 70 0.43 6.72 25.15
C PRO A 70 -0.10 5.27 25.09
N GLY A 71 -0.21 4.68 23.92
CA GLY A 71 -0.71 3.34 23.67
C GLY A 71 0.06 2.61 22.59
N PRO A 72 -0.40 1.43 22.15
CA PRO A 72 0.24 0.72 21.06
C PRO A 72 0.13 1.48 19.74
N SER A 73 1.21 1.50 18.99
CA SER A 73 1.30 2.18 17.70
C SER A 73 1.79 1.22 16.61
N ILE A 74 1.27 1.37 15.39
CA ILE A 74 1.76 0.68 14.22
C ILE A 74 2.00 1.66 13.07
N VAL A 75 3.22 1.66 12.53
CA VAL A 75 3.58 2.41 11.34
C VAL A 75 3.89 1.43 10.21
N ILE A 76 3.11 1.51 9.13
CA ILE A 76 3.18 0.62 7.97
C ILE A 76 3.88 1.37 6.84
N ALA A 77 5.15 1.03 6.62
CA ALA A 77 5.97 1.68 5.60
C ALA A 77 6.00 0.88 4.29
N TYR A 78 5.83 1.56 3.16
CA TYR A 78 6.01 0.95 1.84
C TYR A 78 7.49 0.77 1.52
N CYS A 79 7.81 -0.41 0.99
CA CYS A 79 9.11 -0.73 0.44
C CYS A 79 8.93 -1.62 -0.80
N PRO A 80 9.53 -1.29 -1.95
CA PRO A 80 9.55 -2.15 -3.13
C PRO A 80 10.10 -3.53 -2.83
N CYS A 81 9.58 -4.55 -3.50
CA CYS A 81 9.91 -5.94 -3.20
C CYS A 81 11.26 -6.34 -3.79
N ILE A 82 12.25 -6.59 -2.94
CA ILE A 82 13.59 -7.05 -3.36
C ILE A 82 13.55 -8.45 -4.02
N ASN A 83 12.60 -9.31 -3.64
CA ASN A 83 12.50 -10.67 -4.18
C ASN A 83 12.10 -10.67 -5.67
N HIS A 84 11.20 -9.77 -6.08
CA HIS A 84 10.78 -9.63 -7.47
C HIS A 84 11.64 -8.62 -8.24
N GLY A 85 12.02 -7.53 -7.58
CA GLY A 85 12.72 -6.41 -8.19
C GLY A 85 11.82 -5.47 -8.99
N ILE A 86 12.44 -4.41 -9.46
CA ILE A 86 11.85 -3.43 -10.38
C ILE A 86 12.68 -3.38 -11.67
N LYS A 87 12.04 -3.15 -12.81
CA LYS A 87 12.74 -3.18 -14.12
C LYS A 87 13.87 -2.16 -14.23
N THR A 88 13.68 -1.00 -13.64
CA THR A 88 14.67 0.09 -13.64
C THR A 88 15.84 -0.15 -12.67
N GLY A 89 15.80 -1.25 -11.92
CA GLY A 89 16.84 -1.62 -10.95
C GLY A 89 16.55 -1.11 -9.52
N MET A 90 16.97 -1.89 -8.54
CA MET A 90 16.70 -1.60 -7.11
C MET A 90 17.36 -0.32 -6.59
N GLY A 91 18.35 0.23 -7.30
CA GLY A 91 18.90 1.56 -7.00
C GLY A 91 17.89 2.70 -7.09
N LEU A 92 16.78 2.50 -7.83
CA LEU A 92 15.69 3.45 -7.97
C LEU A 92 14.48 3.13 -7.07
N SER A 93 14.65 2.31 -6.05
CA SER A 93 13.56 1.88 -5.16
C SER A 93 12.82 3.02 -4.49
N GLN A 94 13.50 4.13 -4.14
CA GLN A 94 12.84 5.31 -3.55
C GLN A 94 11.93 6.03 -4.57
N MET A 95 12.35 6.07 -5.84
CA MET A 95 11.53 6.64 -6.91
C MET A 95 10.31 5.74 -7.18
N GLU A 96 10.50 4.44 -7.23
CA GLU A 96 9.40 3.48 -7.40
C GLU A 96 8.41 3.53 -6.23
N ALA A 97 8.90 3.70 -5.00
CA ALA A 97 8.07 3.92 -3.83
C ALA A 97 7.23 5.20 -3.95
N LYS A 98 7.79 6.28 -4.52
CA LYS A 98 7.06 7.50 -4.84
C LYS A 98 5.99 7.24 -5.91
N HIS A 99 6.30 6.52 -6.98
CA HIS A 99 5.34 6.15 -8.03
C HIS A 99 4.15 5.36 -7.47
N ALA A 100 4.38 4.47 -6.49
CA ALA A 100 3.31 3.75 -5.81
C ALA A 100 2.32 4.69 -5.11
N VAL A 101 2.78 5.82 -4.58
CA VAL A 101 1.92 6.85 -3.98
C VAL A 101 1.27 7.71 -5.05
N ASP A 102 2.04 8.18 -6.03
CA ASP A 102 1.59 9.07 -7.10
C ASP A 102 0.49 8.43 -7.97
N CYS A 103 0.49 7.10 -8.13
CA CYS A 103 -0.55 6.38 -8.87
C CYS A 103 -1.74 5.92 -8.00
N GLY A 104 -1.73 6.17 -6.69
CA GLY A 104 -2.79 5.75 -5.78
C GLY A 104 -2.73 4.27 -5.35
N TYR A 105 -1.67 3.54 -5.69
CA TYR A 105 -1.45 2.18 -5.20
C TYR A 105 -1.25 2.15 -3.69
N TRP A 106 -0.52 3.12 -3.13
CA TRP A 106 -0.22 3.26 -1.71
C TRP A 106 -0.67 4.62 -1.19
N ALA A 107 -1.67 4.63 -0.30
CA ALA A 107 -2.16 5.85 0.32
C ALA A 107 -1.37 6.18 1.60
N LEU A 108 -1.07 7.46 1.82
CA LEU A 108 -0.48 7.96 3.05
C LEU A 108 -1.60 8.45 3.96
N TYR A 109 -1.63 8.01 5.22
CA TYR A 109 -2.62 8.43 6.20
C TYR A 109 -2.14 8.22 7.64
N ARG A 110 -2.83 8.84 8.58
CA ARG A 110 -2.66 8.67 10.02
C ARG A 110 -4.03 8.53 10.69
N TYR A 111 -4.11 7.67 11.70
CA TYR A 111 -5.27 7.50 12.54
C TYR A 111 -4.84 7.61 14.00
N ASN A 112 -5.37 8.62 14.73
CA ASN A 112 -5.09 8.84 16.13
C ASN A 112 -6.36 8.62 16.98
N PRO A 113 -6.45 7.52 17.75
CA PRO A 113 -7.61 7.23 18.59
C PRO A 113 -7.92 8.29 19.66
N GLN A 114 -6.94 9.09 20.08
CA GLN A 114 -7.15 10.17 21.07
C GLN A 114 -8.12 11.25 20.58
N LEU A 115 -8.32 11.36 19.28
CA LEU A 115 -9.22 12.35 18.68
C LEU A 115 -10.67 11.87 18.64
N VAL A 116 -10.94 10.59 18.91
CA VAL A 116 -12.32 10.06 18.96
C VAL A 116 -13.11 10.76 20.05
N GLY A 117 -14.26 11.32 19.70
CA GLY A 117 -15.14 12.04 20.65
C GLY A 117 -14.70 13.47 20.99
N THR A 118 -13.62 13.99 20.37
CA THR A 118 -13.16 15.37 20.61
C THR A 118 -13.77 16.39 19.64
N GLY A 119 -14.57 15.95 18.66
CA GLY A 119 -15.04 16.80 17.56
C GLY A 119 -14.03 16.93 16.41
N THR A 120 -12.88 16.26 16.50
CA THR A 120 -11.86 16.21 15.43
C THR A 120 -11.85 14.82 14.81
N ASN A 121 -11.80 14.74 13.48
CA ASN A 121 -11.72 13.45 12.81
C ASN A 121 -10.41 12.71 13.21
N PRO A 122 -10.49 11.50 13.76
CA PRO A 122 -9.31 10.71 14.10
C PRO A 122 -8.50 10.27 12.87
N PHE A 123 -9.09 10.25 11.68
CA PHE A 123 -8.45 9.83 10.44
C PHE A 123 -8.03 11.02 9.59
N THR A 124 -6.76 11.09 9.25
CA THR A 124 -6.20 12.09 8.32
C THR A 124 -5.65 11.40 7.09
N LEU A 125 -6.19 11.70 5.92
CA LEU A 125 -5.64 11.29 4.62
C LEU A 125 -4.59 12.30 4.20
N ASP A 126 -3.32 11.88 4.17
CA ASP A 126 -2.18 12.74 3.78
C ASP A 126 -1.90 12.67 2.27
N SER A 127 -2.34 11.62 1.58
CA SER A 127 -2.20 11.49 0.13
C SER A 127 -3.05 12.51 -0.63
N LYS A 128 -2.46 13.03 -1.71
CA LYS A 128 -3.15 13.83 -2.73
C LYS A 128 -3.87 12.92 -3.75
N GLU A 129 -4.57 13.54 -4.70
CA GLU A 129 -5.12 12.83 -5.86
C GLU A 129 -4.00 12.20 -6.68
N PRO A 130 -4.24 11.01 -7.25
CA PRO A 130 -3.28 10.38 -8.15
C PRO A 130 -2.93 11.28 -9.34
N THR A 131 -1.65 11.35 -9.66
CA THR A 131 -1.10 12.19 -10.74
C THR A 131 -0.39 11.38 -11.81
N MET A 132 -0.27 10.06 -11.62
CA MET A 132 0.44 9.13 -12.50
C MET A 132 -0.51 8.00 -12.93
N PRO A 133 -0.44 7.51 -14.20
CA PRO A 133 -1.19 6.35 -14.64
C PRO A 133 -0.83 5.10 -13.82
N PHE A 134 -1.82 4.42 -13.28
CA PHE A 134 -1.64 3.24 -12.44
C PHE A 134 -0.89 2.11 -13.17
N ARG A 135 -1.18 1.93 -14.46
CA ARG A 135 -0.56 0.92 -15.32
C ARG A 135 0.95 1.11 -15.47
N GLU A 136 1.43 2.34 -15.51
CA GLU A 136 2.85 2.67 -15.63
C GLU A 136 3.63 2.14 -14.44
N PHE A 137 3.14 2.37 -13.22
CA PHE A 137 3.70 1.78 -12.00
C PHE A 137 3.72 0.25 -12.06
N LEU A 138 2.59 -0.40 -12.42
CA LEU A 138 2.54 -1.86 -12.50
C LEU A 138 3.56 -2.43 -13.48
N MET A 139 3.79 -1.78 -14.61
CA MET A 139 4.70 -2.29 -15.65
C MET A 139 6.18 -2.14 -15.28
N ASN A 140 6.52 -1.33 -14.30
CA ASN A 140 7.88 -1.27 -13.76
C ASN A 140 8.12 -2.33 -12.65
N GLU A 141 7.08 -2.82 -12.00
CA GLU A 141 7.15 -3.90 -11.01
C GLU A 141 7.24 -5.27 -11.69
N VAL A 142 8.33 -6.01 -11.50
CA VAL A 142 8.58 -7.29 -12.18
C VAL A 142 7.47 -8.32 -11.90
N ARG A 143 6.89 -8.31 -10.71
CA ARG A 143 5.80 -9.21 -10.31
C ARG A 143 4.50 -9.07 -11.12
N TYR A 144 4.28 -7.92 -11.77
CA TYR A 144 3.15 -7.68 -12.68
C TYR A 144 3.56 -7.81 -14.14
N ALA A 145 4.72 -7.26 -14.50
CA ALA A 145 5.21 -7.35 -15.87
C ALA A 145 5.48 -8.80 -16.30
N SER A 146 5.89 -9.66 -15.37
CA SER A 146 6.08 -11.09 -15.63
C SER A 146 4.76 -11.83 -15.87
N LEU A 147 3.65 -11.36 -15.25
CA LEU A 147 2.32 -11.94 -15.47
C LEU A 147 1.90 -11.82 -16.95
N LEU A 148 2.08 -10.64 -17.54
CA LEU A 148 1.77 -10.41 -18.95
C LEU A 148 2.55 -11.33 -19.89
N LYS A 149 3.81 -11.63 -19.55
CA LYS A 149 4.66 -12.53 -20.32
C LYS A 149 4.24 -13.99 -20.21
N ALA A 150 3.94 -14.44 -19.00
CA ALA A 150 3.71 -15.86 -18.70
C ALA A 150 2.25 -16.27 -18.89
N PHE A 151 1.29 -15.38 -18.66
CA PHE A 151 -0.15 -15.66 -18.68
C PHE A 151 -0.93 -14.51 -19.33
N PRO A 152 -0.72 -14.24 -20.64
CA PRO A 152 -1.30 -13.08 -21.32
C PRO A 152 -2.82 -13.07 -21.31
N ASN A 153 -3.47 -14.24 -21.37
CA ASN A 153 -4.93 -14.35 -21.41
C ASN A 153 -5.60 -13.94 -20.09
N GLU A 154 -4.95 -14.18 -18.95
CA GLU A 154 -5.47 -13.83 -17.62
C GLU A 154 -4.98 -12.49 -17.12
N ALA A 155 -3.86 -12.03 -17.66
CA ALA A 155 -3.13 -10.89 -17.11
C ALA A 155 -3.95 -9.60 -17.16
N GLU A 156 -4.58 -9.30 -18.28
CA GLU A 156 -5.28 -8.03 -18.47
C GLU A 156 -6.39 -7.84 -17.44
N GLY A 157 -7.30 -8.82 -17.32
CA GLY A 157 -8.40 -8.76 -16.35
C GLY A 157 -7.91 -8.71 -14.89
N LEU A 158 -6.76 -9.32 -14.57
CA LEU A 158 -6.18 -9.24 -13.24
C LEU A 158 -5.52 -7.88 -12.96
N LEU A 159 -4.91 -7.25 -13.96
CA LEU A 159 -4.30 -5.94 -13.83
C LEU A 159 -5.36 -4.83 -13.68
N GLU A 160 -6.43 -4.89 -14.47
CA GLU A 160 -7.62 -4.02 -14.31
C GLU A 160 -8.23 -4.17 -12.91
N LYS A 161 -8.36 -5.43 -12.44
CA LYS A 161 -8.85 -5.70 -11.09
C LYS A 161 -7.94 -5.12 -10.02
N THR A 162 -6.61 -5.15 -10.21
CA THR A 162 -5.65 -4.56 -9.27
C THR A 162 -5.84 -3.05 -9.14
N GLU A 163 -6.01 -2.36 -10.26
CA GLU A 163 -6.28 -0.93 -10.30
C GLU A 163 -7.61 -0.61 -9.60
N LYS A 164 -8.68 -1.33 -9.96
CA LYS A 164 -9.98 -1.19 -9.31
C LYS A 164 -9.89 -1.38 -7.80
N ASP A 165 -9.21 -2.44 -7.34
CA ASP A 165 -9.03 -2.74 -5.91
C ASP A 165 -8.27 -1.61 -5.18
N ALA A 166 -7.30 -0.97 -5.84
CA ALA A 166 -6.56 0.16 -5.28
C ALA A 166 -7.42 1.43 -5.22
N MET A 167 -8.16 1.74 -6.27
CA MET A 167 -9.05 2.91 -6.32
C MET A 167 -10.21 2.79 -5.32
N GLU A 168 -10.80 1.60 -5.17
CA GLU A 168 -11.82 1.34 -4.14
C GLU A 168 -11.27 1.57 -2.72
N ARG A 169 -10.03 1.15 -2.47
CA ARG A 169 -9.35 1.37 -1.17
C ARG A 169 -9.09 2.85 -0.93
N LEU A 170 -8.60 3.58 -1.93
CA LEU A 170 -8.38 5.02 -1.83
C LEU A 170 -9.70 5.78 -1.60
N ALA A 171 -10.76 5.41 -2.34
CA ALA A 171 -12.09 5.99 -2.16
C ALA A 171 -12.64 5.75 -0.73
N TYR A 172 -12.38 4.59 -0.16
CA TYR A 172 -12.72 4.31 1.24
C TYR A 172 -11.98 5.22 2.21
N TYR A 173 -10.67 5.45 2.03
CA TYR A 173 -9.90 6.37 2.88
C TYR A 173 -10.38 7.83 2.75
N LYS A 174 -10.75 8.26 1.54
CA LYS A 174 -11.37 9.57 1.32
C LYS A 174 -12.68 9.72 2.09
N LYS A 175 -13.52 8.67 2.11
CA LYS A 175 -14.75 8.66 2.93
C LYS A 175 -14.47 8.77 4.42
N LEU A 176 -13.45 8.07 4.93
CA LEU A 176 -13.05 8.20 6.33
C LEU A 176 -12.58 9.61 6.66
N ALA A 177 -11.80 10.22 5.80
CA ALA A 177 -11.31 11.60 5.97
C ALA A 177 -12.41 12.66 5.90
N ALA A 178 -13.52 12.38 5.23
CA ALA A 178 -14.68 13.28 5.10
C ALA A 178 -15.70 13.16 6.24
N GLN A 179 -15.57 12.17 7.13
CA GLN A 179 -16.44 12.02 8.31
C GLN A 179 -16.08 13.09 9.36
N GLN A 180 -17.09 13.80 9.87
CA GLN A 180 -16.94 14.75 10.98
C GLN A 180 -17.27 14.08 12.31
#